data_80d4f100054c76ab410a855e428ea651
#
_entry.id   80d4f100054c76ab410a855e428ea651
#
_cell.length_a   1.000
_cell.length_b   1.000
_cell.length_c   1.000
_cell.angle_alpha   90.00
_cell.angle_beta   90.00
_cell.angle_gamma   90.00
#
_symmetry.space_group_name_H-M   'P 1'
#
loop_
_entity.id
_entity.type
_entity.pdbx_description
1 polymer ?
#
loop_
_entity_poly.entity_id
_entity_poly.type
_entity_poly.pdbx_seq_one_letter_code
_entity_poly.pdbx_strand_id
1 'polypeptide(L)'
;MPVISIIVPVYRVEPYLRRCIDSVLSQSFTDFELILIDDGSPDNCPVICDEYAAADPRVRVIHQKNQGLSAARNAALDDIQARNASSWLTFIDSDDWVHPQMLELLHDAVLRHGTKIAICAHQKANSHVTFEQYPQSNAVLWDAEEYYVTHNLNATIACAKLYHSSCFDQLRFPIGKVHEDEYTTYKILFHHKDIAVTDLPLYVYYSNPQSITTSGNKLKWLHALSAFEEQLDFFKRTNAQKAYSYRIANYYIELVLFPKQLSFSNPEERDAKRTLANRRKACSRCKTRRKRCFRKIGHCS
;
A
#
# COMPACT_ATOMS: atom_id res chain seq x y z
N MET A 1 -18.73 3.65 -19.22
CA MET A 1 -17.47 3.16 -18.62
C MET A 1 -17.53 3.55 -17.15
N PRO A 2 -17.16 2.68 -16.21
CA PRO A 2 -17.20 2.99 -14.79
C PRO A 2 -16.25 4.16 -14.46
N VAL A 3 -16.60 4.91 -13.41
CA VAL A 3 -15.75 6.03 -12.92
C VAL A 3 -14.56 5.49 -12.12
N ILE A 4 -14.77 4.42 -11.34
CA ILE A 4 -13.76 3.84 -10.44
C ILE A 4 -13.56 2.36 -10.76
N SER A 5 -12.29 1.91 -10.91
CA SER A 5 -11.93 0.49 -10.90
C SER A 5 -11.38 0.11 -9.52
N ILE A 6 -11.95 -0.94 -8.93
CA ILE A 6 -11.53 -1.48 -7.63
C ILE A 6 -10.75 -2.76 -7.90
N ILE A 7 -9.51 -2.82 -7.42
CA ILE A 7 -8.56 -3.91 -7.67
C ILE A 7 -8.41 -4.73 -6.40
N VAL A 8 -8.77 -6.01 -6.46
CA VAL A 8 -8.67 -6.95 -5.33
C VAL A 8 -7.85 -8.17 -5.74
N PRO A 9 -6.57 -8.23 -5.36
CA PRO A 9 -5.75 -9.42 -5.53
C PRO A 9 -6.22 -10.55 -4.61
N VAL A 10 -6.35 -11.76 -5.14
CA VAL A 10 -6.91 -12.92 -4.42
C VAL A 10 -5.93 -14.08 -4.42
N TYR A 11 -5.49 -14.53 -3.23
CA TYR A 11 -4.68 -15.73 -3.08
C TYR A 11 -4.76 -16.28 -1.66
N ARG A 12 -5.32 -17.49 -1.46
CA ARG A 12 -5.46 -18.19 -0.17
C ARG A 12 -6.18 -17.38 0.90
N VAL A 13 -7.33 -16.81 0.55
CA VAL A 13 -8.13 -15.94 1.41
C VAL A 13 -9.60 -16.37 1.47
N GLU A 14 -9.91 -17.61 1.15
CA GLU A 14 -11.27 -18.15 1.10
C GLU A 14 -12.15 -17.74 2.30
N PRO A 15 -11.68 -17.78 3.58
CA PRO A 15 -12.51 -17.42 4.72
C PRO A 15 -12.92 -15.94 4.78
N TYR A 16 -12.23 -15.08 4.06
CA TYR A 16 -12.38 -13.63 4.14
C TYR A 16 -12.96 -13.00 2.88
N LEU A 17 -12.77 -13.66 1.71
CA LEU A 17 -13.03 -13.12 0.39
C LEU A 17 -14.47 -12.62 0.21
N ARG A 18 -15.47 -13.38 0.66
CA ARG A 18 -16.88 -12.96 0.52
C ARG A 18 -17.16 -11.67 1.27
N ARG A 19 -16.68 -11.53 2.50
CA ARG A 19 -16.82 -10.29 3.28
C ARG A 19 -16.19 -9.09 2.56
N CYS A 20 -15.00 -9.26 2.00
CA CYS A 20 -14.34 -8.23 1.20
C CYS A 20 -15.21 -7.80 0.02
N ILE A 21 -15.63 -8.75 -0.81
CA ILE A 21 -16.45 -8.48 -2.01
C ILE A 21 -17.78 -7.84 -1.62
N ASP A 22 -18.48 -8.36 -0.63
CA ASP A 22 -19.78 -7.82 -0.18
C ASP A 22 -19.65 -6.37 0.30
N SER A 23 -18.56 -6.02 0.99
CA SER A 23 -18.29 -4.64 1.42
C SER A 23 -18.07 -3.68 0.25
N VAL A 24 -17.49 -4.18 -0.86
CA VAL A 24 -17.31 -3.41 -2.09
C VAL A 24 -18.64 -3.27 -2.84
N LEU A 25 -19.39 -4.35 -2.99
CA LEU A 25 -20.65 -4.32 -3.74
C LEU A 25 -21.75 -3.49 -3.04
N SER A 26 -21.63 -3.29 -1.72
CA SER A 26 -22.52 -2.46 -0.90
C SER A 26 -22.13 -0.98 -0.84
N GLN A 27 -21.17 -0.51 -1.64
CA GLN A 27 -20.77 0.89 -1.66
C GLN A 27 -21.91 1.81 -2.10
N SER A 28 -22.05 2.98 -1.43
CA SER A 28 -23.03 4.02 -1.78
C SER A 28 -22.76 4.63 -3.16
N PHE A 29 -21.50 4.73 -3.55
CA PHE A 29 -21.09 5.10 -4.91
C PHE A 29 -21.20 3.88 -5.83
N THR A 30 -22.08 3.91 -6.84
CA THR A 30 -22.45 2.72 -7.64
C THR A 30 -21.76 2.63 -8.99
N ASP A 31 -21.14 3.71 -9.49
CA ASP A 31 -20.51 3.75 -10.82
C ASP A 31 -19.05 3.25 -10.75
N PHE A 32 -18.90 1.97 -10.45
CA PHE A 32 -17.61 1.29 -10.37
C PHE A 32 -17.62 -0.08 -11.07
N GLU A 33 -16.44 -0.60 -11.36
CA GLU A 33 -16.18 -2.02 -11.61
C GLU A 33 -15.31 -2.60 -10.49
N LEU A 34 -15.53 -3.86 -10.16
CA LEU A 34 -14.69 -4.66 -9.26
C LEU A 34 -13.90 -5.68 -10.07
N ILE A 35 -12.58 -5.61 -10.03
CA ILE A 35 -11.68 -6.53 -10.71
C ILE A 35 -11.05 -7.44 -9.65
N LEU A 36 -11.46 -8.70 -9.64
CA LEU A 36 -10.89 -9.76 -8.80
C LEU A 36 -9.76 -10.43 -9.59
N ILE A 37 -8.55 -10.42 -9.04
CA ILE A 37 -7.40 -11.07 -9.68
C ILE A 37 -7.06 -12.33 -8.89
N ASP A 38 -7.57 -13.47 -9.35
CA ASP A 38 -7.18 -14.75 -8.79
C ASP A 38 -5.75 -15.11 -9.25
N ASP A 39 -4.81 -15.02 -8.34
CA ASP A 39 -3.39 -15.32 -8.55
C ASP A 39 -3.10 -16.82 -8.39
N GLY A 40 -3.93 -17.65 -9.00
CA GLY A 40 -3.80 -19.10 -8.98
C GLY A 40 -3.98 -19.69 -7.57
N SER A 41 -5.03 -19.28 -6.87
CA SER A 41 -5.32 -19.73 -5.53
C SER A 41 -5.66 -21.22 -5.50
N PRO A 42 -5.08 -22.02 -4.57
CA PRO A 42 -5.32 -23.46 -4.51
C PRO A 42 -6.56 -23.86 -3.68
N ASP A 43 -7.24 -22.89 -3.06
CA ASP A 43 -8.47 -23.05 -2.28
C ASP A 43 -9.72 -22.73 -3.15
N ASN A 44 -10.89 -22.50 -2.55
CA ASN A 44 -12.11 -22.20 -3.29
C ASN A 44 -12.21 -20.74 -3.79
N CYS A 45 -11.19 -19.91 -3.61
CA CYS A 45 -11.22 -18.53 -4.09
C CYS A 45 -11.59 -18.38 -5.58
N PRO A 46 -11.06 -19.19 -6.53
CA PRO A 46 -11.44 -19.08 -7.94
C PRO A 46 -12.94 -19.27 -8.16
N VAL A 47 -13.53 -20.28 -7.49
CA VAL A 47 -14.98 -20.56 -7.59
C VAL A 47 -15.80 -19.40 -7.02
N ILE A 48 -15.39 -18.84 -5.88
CA ILE A 48 -16.05 -17.68 -5.27
C ILE A 48 -16.00 -16.48 -6.22
N CYS A 49 -14.86 -16.20 -6.84
CA CYS A 49 -14.72 -15.10 -7.81
C CYS A 49 -15.71 -15.26 -8.97
N ASP A 50 -15.81 -16.46 -9.55
CA ASP A 50 -16.71 -16.75 -10.66
C ASP A 50 -18.19 -16.64 -10.27
N GLU A 51 -18.55 -17.09 -9.06
CA GLU A 51 -19.92 -16.93 -8.52
C GLU A 51 -20.32 -15.45 -8.47
N TYR A 52 -19.45 -14.56 -7.96
CA TYR A 52 -19.74 -13.13 -7.91
C TYR A 52 -19.78 -12.48 -9.30
N ALA A 53 -18.91 -12.88 -10.22
CA ALA A 53 -18.94 -12.38 -11.59
C ALA A 53 -20.20 -12.81 -12.35
N ALA A 54 -20.74 -13.99 -12.07
CA ALA A 54 -22.01 -14.44 -12.63
C ALA A 54 -23.23 -13.72 -12.03
N ALA A 55 -23.12 -13.26 -10.78
CA ALA A 55 -24.22 -12.64 -10.04
C ALA A 55 -24.31 -11.12 -10.22
N ASP A 56 -23.19 -10.41 -10.41
CA ASP A 56 -23.16 -8.94 -10.52
C ASP A 56 -22.32 -8.50 -11.73
N PRO A 57 -22.92 -7.79 -12.71
CA PRO A 57 -22.24 -7.37 -13.95
C PRO A 57 -21.10 -6.36 -13.70
N ARG A 58 -21.00 -5.77 -12.52
CA ARG A 58 -19.88 -4.90 -12.15
C ARG A 58 -18.61 -5.69 -11.81
N VAL A 59 -18.72 -7.00 -11.55
CA VAL A 59 -17.60 -7.87 -11.17
C VAL A 59 -16.95 -8.49 -12.39
N ARG A 60 -15.65 -8.38 -12.48
CA ARG A 60 -14.80 -9.02 -13.48
C ARG A 60 -13.75 -9.87 -12.79
N VAL A 61 -13.36 -10.98 -13.38
CA VAL A 61 -12.33 -11.88 -12.87
C VAL A 61 -11.19 -11.99 -13.88
N ILE A 62 -9.96 -11.96 -13.37
CA ILE A 62 -8.76 -12.29 -14.11
C ILE A 62 -8.11 -13.47 -13.39
N HIS A 63 -8.08 -14.64 -14.03
CA HIS A 63 -7.34 -15.80 -13.52
C HIS A 63 -5.94 -15.81 -14.10
N GLN A 64 -4.94 -15.95 -13.25
CA GLN A 64 -3.54 -16.10 -13.67
C GLN A 64 -2.83 -17.19 -12.89
N LYS A 65 -1.68 -17.66 -13.39
CA LYS A 65 -0.78 -18.49 -12.59
C LYS A 65 -0.18 -17.63 -11.48
N ASN A 66 0.03 -18.22 -10.29
CA ASN A 66 0.61 -17.50 -9.16
C ASN A 66 1.95 -16.84 -9.51
N GLN A 67 1.99 -15.52 -9.41
CA GLN A 67 3.17 -14.68 -9.63
C GLN A 67 3.35 -13.66 -8.49
N GLY A 68 2.49 -13.71 -7.48
CA GLY A 68 2.53 -12.85 -6.29
C GLY A 68 1.77 -11.53 -6.43
N LEU A 69 1.60 -10.87 -5.29
CA LEU A 69 0.76 -9.69 -5.12
C LEU A 69 1.04 -8.56 -6.13
N SER A 70 2.32 -8.25 -6.36
CA SER A 70 2.72 -7.24 -7.36
C SER A 70 2.24 -7.57 -8.76
N ALA A 71 2.36 -8.83 -9.17
CA ALA A 71 1.93 -9.28 -10.50
C ALA A 71 0.41 -9.20 -10.64
N ALA A 72 -0.33 -9.60 -9.62
CA ALA A 72 -1.78 -9.51 -9.60
C ALA A 72 -2.27 -8.06 -9.72
N ARG A 73 -1.71 -7.13 -8.93
CA ARG A 73 -2.03 -5.70 -9.05
C ARG A 73 -1.67 -5.14 -10.44
N ASN A 74 -0.51 -5.53 -10.98
CA ASN A 74 -0.07 -5.08 -12.30
C ASN A 74 -0.98 -5.60 -13.42
N ALA A 75 -1.45 -6.85 -13.36
CA ALA A 75 -2.37 -7.42 -14.35
C ALA A 75 -3.67 -6.61 -14.43
N ALA A 76 -4.22 -6.17 -13.29
CA ALA A 76 -5.39 -5.29 -13.28
C ALA A 76 -5.06 -3.91 -13.84
N LEU A 77 -3.91 -3.31 -13.49
CA LEU A 77 -3.49 -2.02 -14.03
C LEU A 77 -3.33 -2.06 -15.56
N ASP A 78 -2.76 -3.15 -16.09
CA ASP A 78 -2.58 -3.35 -17.53
C ASP A 78 -3.92 -3.53 -18.24
N ASP A 79 -4.88 -4.28 -17.65
CA ASP A 79 -6.24 -4.44 -18.18
C ASP A 79 -7.00 -3.10 -18.18
N ILE A 80 -6.95 -2.33 -17.10
CA ILE A 80 -7.56 -1.00 -16.99
C ILE A 80 -7.00 -0.05 -18.06
N GLN A 81 -5.69 -0.01 -18.21
CA GLN A 81 -5.02 0.83 -19.19
C GLN A 81 -5.35 0.42 -20.61
N ALA A 82 -5.32 -0.87 -20.94
CA ALA A 82 -5.64 -1.39 -22.28
C ALA A 82 -7.09 -1.09 -22.71
N ARG A 83 -8.01 -1.13 -21.75
CA ARG A 83 -9.44 -0.83 -22.00
C ARG A 83 -9.77 0.67 -21.88
N ASN A 84 -8.86 1.48 -21.36
CA ASN A 84 -9.15 2.85 -20.92
C ASN A 84 -10.40 2.90 -20.02
N ALA A 85 -10.44 1.98 -19.02
CA ALA A 85 -11.67 1.56 -18.37
C ALA A 85 -12.24 2.62 -17.42
N SER A 86 -11.38 3.30 -16.63
CA SER A 86 -11.82 4.23 -15.61
C SER A 86 -10.82 5.38 -15.41
N SER A 87 -11.31 6.50 -14.86
CA SER A 87 -10.46 7.63 -14.50
C SER A 87 -9.81 7.47 -13.13
N TRP A 88 -10.40 6.66 -12.26
CA TRP A 88 -9.96 6.46 -10.88
C TRP A 88 -9.79 4.97 -10.57
N LEU A 89 -8.88 4.66 -9.64
CA LEU A 89 -8.70 3.29 -9.16
C LEU A 89 -8.35 3.27 -7.66
N THR A 90 -8.66 2.14 -7.03
CA THR A 90 -8.30 1.85 -5.63
C THR A 90 -7.88 0.39 -5.49
N PHE A 91 -7.01 0.11 -4.51
CA PHE A 91 -6.63 -1.25 -4.13
C PHE A 91 -7.27 -1.62 -2.80
N ILE A 92 -7.78 -2.84 -2.71
CA ILE A 92 -8.31 -3.40 -1.47
C ILE A 92 -7.69 -4.80 -1.32
N ASP A 93 -7.11 -5.08 -0.17
CA ASP A 93 -6.58 -6.39 0.14
C ASP A 93 -7.73 -7.36 0.48
N SER A 94 -7.68 -8.57 -0.03
CA SER A 94 -8.84 -9.50 -0.05
C SER A 94 -9.22 -10.11 1.30
N ASP A 95 -8.43 -9.88 2.35
CA ASP A 95 -8.78 -10.20 3.74
C ASP A 95 -9.35 -9.01 4.52
N ASP A 96 -9.35 -7.81 3.94
CA ASP A 96 -9.87 -6.57 4.50
C ASP A 96 -11.32 -6.30 4.06
N TRP A 97 -11.94 -5.23 4.57
CA TRP A 97 -13.22 -4.70 4.09
C TRP A 97 -13.30 -3.20 4.28
N VAL A 98 -14.29 -2.59 3.66
CA VAL A 98 -14.36 -1.13 3.56
C VAL A 98 -15.69 -0.57 4.07
N HIS A 99 -15.65 0.68 4.53
CA HIS A 99 -16.84 1.44 4.90
C HIS A 99 -17.76 1.63 3.69
N PRO A 100 -19.10 1.55 3.83
CA PRO A 100 -20.03 1.69 2.70
C PRO A 100 -19.91 2.98 1.91
N GLN A 101 -19.40 4.06 2.51
CA GLN A 101 -19.20 5.36 1.86
C GLN A 101 -17.76 5.63 1.42
N MET A 102 -16.86 4.63 1.44
CA MET A 102 -15.44 4.91 1.16
C MET A 102 -15.22 5.51 -0.23
N LEU A 103 -15.82 4.92 -1.26
CA LEU A 103 -15.65 5.41 -2.63
C LEU A 103 -16.24 6.81 -2.81
N GLU A 104 -17.44 7.04 -2.30
CA GLU A 104 -18.12 8.32 -2.37
C GLU A 104 -17.31 9.44 -1.73
N LEU A 105 -16.87 9.24 -0.49
CA LEU A 105 -16.15 10.24 0.28
C LEU A 105 -14.75 10.55 -0.26
N LEU A 106 -14.04 9.53 -0.77
CA LEU A 106 -12.74 9.73 -1.42
C LEU A 106 -12.88 10.39 -2.80
N HIS A 107 -13.92 10.04 -3.56
CA HIS A 107 -14.18 10.67 -4.85
C HIS A 107 -14.61 12.14 -4.68
N ASP A 108 -15.47 12.46 -3.72
CA ASP A 108 -15.80 13.84 -3.34
C ASP A 108 -14.53 14.63 -2.94
N ALA A 109 -13.63 14.01 -2.17
CA ALA A 109 -12.39 14.64 -1.73
C ALA A 109 -11.48 15.04 -2.91
N VAL A 110 -11.26 14.15 -3.89
CA VAL A 110 -10.42 14.48 -5.06
C VAL A 110 -11.05 15.53 -5.94
N LEU A 111 -12.36 15.52 -6.13
CA LEU A 111 -13.07 16.53 -6.93
C LEU A 111 -13.06 17.90 -6.25
N ARG A 112 -13.34 17.95 -4.95
CA ARG A 112 -13.39 19.19 -4.17
C ARG A 112 -12.04 19.90 -4.10
N HIS A 113 -10.97 19.14 -3.96
CA HIS A 113 -9.61 19.67 -3.82
C HIS A 113 -8.81 19.71 -5.13
N GLY A 114 -9.32 19.13 -6.23
CA GLY A 114 -8.63 19.09 -7.51
C GLY A 114 -7.35 18.24 -7.49
N THR A 115 -7.27 17.25 -6.57
CA THR A 115 -6.08 16.40 -6.41
C THR A 115 -6.19 15.13 -7.24
N LYS A 116 -5.06 14.47 -7.47
CA LYS A 116 -4.99 13.16 -8.14
C LYS A 116 -5.03 11.98 -7.17
N ILE A 117 -5.01 12.27 -5.86
CA ILE A 117 -4.94 11.26 -4.80
C ILE A 117 -5.80 11.73 -3.63
N ALA A 118 -6.64 10.82 -3.12
CA ALA A 118 -7.26 10.96 -1.80
C ALA A 118 -6.87 9.79 -0.91
N ILE A 119 -6.71 10.05 0.38
CA ILE A 119 -6.30 9.07 1.40
C ILE A 119 -7.31 9.12 2.55
N CYS A 120 -7.74 7.96 3.05
CA CYS A 120 -8.51 7.86 4.28
C CYS A 120 -7.71 7.20 5.41
N ALA A 121 -8.18 7.35 6.63
CA ALA A 121 -7.65 6.57 7.74
C ALA A 121 -8.08 5.09 7.62
N HIS A 122 -7.32 4.22 8.27
CA HIS A 122 -7.68 2.82 8.45
C HIS A 122 -7.84 2.51 9.95
N GLN A 123 -8.70 1.56 10.26
CA GLN A 123 -8.84 1.01 11.59
C GLN A 123 -8.54 -0.49 11.58
N LYS A 124 -7.95 -0.99 12.67
CA LYS A 124 -7.71 -2.43 12.83
C LYS A 124 -8.91 -3.09 13.49
N ALA A 125 -9.31 -4.24 12.96
CA ALA A 125 -10.37 -5.03 13.57
C ALA A 125 -10.10 -6.53 13.46
N ASN A 126 -10.61 -7.28 14.45
CA ASN A 126 -10.58 -8.76 14.48
C ASN A 126 -11.98 -9.35 14.29
N SER A 127 -13.01 -8.50 14.27
CA SER A 127 -14.42 -8.89 14.21
C SER A 127 -15.22 -7.83 13.45
N HIS A 128 -16.54 -8.02 13.40
CA HIS A 128 -17.47 -7.08 12.78
C HIS A 128 -17.30 -5.65 13.35
N VAL A 129 -17.33 -4.67 12.44
CA VAL A 129 -17.29 -3.24 12.74
C VAL A 129 -18.64 -2.64 12.38
N THR A 130 -19.23 -1.88 13.29
CA THR A 130 -20.42 -1.06 12.99
C THR A 130 -19.95 0.27 12.42
N PHE A 131 -20.50 0.64 11.27
CA PHE A 131 -20.13 1.88 10.59
C PHE A 131 -21.14 3.00 10.93
N GLU A 132 -20.60 4.17 11.23
CA GLU A 132 -21.36 5.41 11.33
C GLU A 132 -21.54 6.01 9.94
N GLN A 133 -22.63 6.75 9.73
CA GLN A 133 -22.85 7.48 8.48
C GLN A 133 -22.18 8.85 8.55
N TYR A 134 -21.47 9.22 7.50
CA TYR A 134 -20.82 10.52 7.40
C TYR A 134 -21.57 11.39 6.38
N PRO A 135 -21.97 12.63 6.73
CA PRO A 135 -22.75 13.49 5.83
C PRO A 135 -21.91 13.98 4.63
N GLN A 136 -20.60 14.08 4.78
CA GLN A 136 -19.65 14.50 3.74
C GLN A 136 -18.22 14.17 4.12
N SER A 137 -17.30 14.25 3.14
CA SER A 137 -15.87 14.17 3.42
C SER A 137 -15.39 15.39 4.21
N ASN A 138 -14.58 15.15 5.24
CA ASN A 138 -13.85 16.18 5.99
C ASN A 138 -12.40 16.33 5.49
N ALA A 139 -12.13 15.91 4.25
CA ALA A 139 -10.79 15.93 3.70
C ALA A 139 -10.20 17.34 3.64
N VAL A 140 -8.90 17.43 3.92
CA VAL A 140 -8.08 18.62 3.83
C VAL A 140 -6.87 18.36 2.92
N LEU A 141 -6.31 19.45 2.37
CA LEU A 141 -5.07 19.35 1.58
C LEU A 141 -3.85 19.16 2.47
N TRP A 142 -2.99 18.25 2.08
CA TRP A 142 -1.68 18.02 2.66
C TRP A 142 -0.60 18.11 1.60
N ASP A 143 0.56 18.64 1.99
CA ASP A 143 1.81 18.41 1.26
C ASP A 143 2.24 16.95 1.43
N ALA A 144 2.60 16.30 0.33
CA ALA A 144 2.93 14.86 0.32
C ALA A 144 4.17 14.53 1.16
N GLU A 145 5.18 15.41 1.21
CA GLU A 145 6.38 15.19 2.02
C GLU A 145 6.05 15.29 3.52
N GLU A 146 5.24 16.28 3.90
CA GLU A 146 4.78 16.45 5.29
C GLU A 146 3.96 15.25 5.73
N TYR A 147 3.00 14.81 4.89
CA TYR A 147 2.18 13.64 5.17
C TYR A 147 3.01 12.36 5.27
N TYR A 148 3.99 12.17 4.37
CA TYR A 148 4.89 11.02 4.41
C TYR A 148 5.68 10.94 5.70
N VAL A 149 6.15 12.05 6.23
CA VAL A 149 6.94 12.11 7.47
C VAL A 149 6.08 11.85 8.71
N THR A 150 4.86 12.38 8.72
CA THR A 150 3.97 12.30 9.89
C THR A 150 3.08 11.06 9.92
N HIS A 151 2.69 10.53 8.76
CA HIS A 151 1.77 9.42 8.60
C HIS A 151 2.36 8.30 7.71
N ASN A 152 3.62 7.95 7.95
CA ASN A 152 4.40 7.10 7.05
C ASN A 152 3.70 5.78 6.65
N LEU A 153 3.07 5.07 7.58
CA LEU A 153 2.35 3.84 7.25
C LEU A 153 1.25 4.10 6.22
N ASN A 154 0.36 5.04 6.50
CA ASN A 154 -0.72 5.41 5.57
C ASN A 154 -0.17 5.98 4.25
N ALA A 155 0.95 6.68 4.28
CA ALA A 155 1.57 7.21 3.07
C ALA A 155 2.13 6.10 2.17
N THR A 156 2.60 4.99 2.73
CA THR A 156 3.30 3.93 1.98
C THR A 156 2.41 2.78 1.53
N ILE A 157 1.40 2.35 2.30
CA ILE A 157 0.49 1.28 1.87
C ILE A 157 -0.26 1.65 0.59
N ALA A 158 -0.53 0.67 -0.28
CA ALA A 158 -1.25 0.90 -1.53
C ALA A 158 -2.76 1.09 -1.33
N CYS A 159 -3.35 0.41 -0.34
CA CYS A 159 -4.77 0.49 0.00
C CYS A 159 -5.15 1.77 0.77
N ALA A 160 -6.43 1.92 1.12
CA ALA A 160 -7.00 3.09 1.79
C ALA A 160 -6.82 4.42 1.01
N LYS A 161 -6.78 4.35 -0.31
CA LYS A 161 -6.55 5.48 -1.22
C LYS A 161 -7.38 5.37 -2.48
N LEU A 162 -7.73 6.52 -3.04
CA LEU A 162 -8.23 6.66 -4.39
C LEU A 162 -7.15 7.37 -5.22
N TYR A 163 -6.81 6.80 -6.37
CA TYR A 163 -5.81 7.32 -7.28
C TYR A 163 -6.43 7.65 -8.63
N HIS A 164 -6.04 8.75 -9.23
CA HIS A 164 -6.30 8.94 -10.66
C HIS A 164 -5.49 7.92 -11.47
N SER A 165 -6.08 7.31 -12.50
CA SER A 165 -5.44 6.24 -13.28
C SER A 165 -4.07 6.65 -13.86
N SER A 166 -3.90 7.92 -14.24
CA SER A 166 -2.62 8.45 -14.72
C SER A 166 -1.45 8.33 -13.74
N CYS A 167 -1.70 8.09 -12.45
CA CYS A 167 -0.65 7.80 -11.48
C CYS A 167 0.14 6.53 -11.83
N PHE A 168 -0.46 5.65 -12.63
CA PHE A 168 0.12 4.36 -13.00
C PHE A 168 0.48 4.23 -14.48
N ASP A 169 0.47 5.32 -15.27
CA ASP A 169 0.79 5.27 -16.70
C ASP A 169 2.17 4.64 -16.98
N GLN A 170 3.15 4.93 -16.13
CA GLN A 170 4.53 4.43 -16.25
C GLN A 170 5.02 3.74 -14.97
N LEU A 171 4.14 3.46 -14.02
CA LEU A 171 4.50 2.89 -12.74
C LEU A 171 3.83 1.53 -12.54
N ARG A 172 4.61 0.55 -12.10
CA ARG A 172 4.14 -0.79 -11.74
C ARG A 172 4.77 -1.23 -10.42
N PHE A 173 4.08 -2.11 -9.71
CA PHE A 173 4.62 -2.74 -8.52
C PHE A 173 5.76 -3.70 -8.90
N PRO A 174 6.88 -3.73 -8.16
CA PRO A 174 8.02 -4.58 -8.50
C PRO A 174 7.71 -6.06 -8.24
N ILE A 175 7.76 -6.89 -9.28
CA ILE A 175 7.50 -8.33 -9.19
C ILE A 175 8.59 -9.01 -8.34
N GLY A 176 8.19 -9.97 -7.49
CA GLY A 176 9.10 -10.76 -6.64
C GLY A 176 9.61 -10.01 -5.41
N LYS A 177 9.14 -8.80 -5.14
CA LYS A 177 9.43 -8.06 -3.90
C LYS A 177 8.32 -8.25 -2.88
N VAL A 178 8.70 -8.33 -1.62
CA VAL A 178 7.80 -8.18 -0.49
C VAL A 178 7.92 -6.74 0.00
N HIS A 179 6.83 -6.16 0.50
CA HIS A 179 6.69 -4.73 0.77
C HIS A 179 6.80 -3.88 -0.52
N GLU A 180 6.08 -4.32 -1.55
CA GLU A 180 6.06 -3.70 -2.88
C GLU A 180 5.56 -2.25 -2.87
N ASP A 181 4.69 -1.93 -1.94
CA ASP A 181 4.19 -0.56 -1.69
C ASP A 181 5.31 0.39 -1.25
N GLU A 182 6.26 -0.07 -0.44
CA GLU A 182 7.45 0.71 -0.05
C GLU A 182 8.33 1.08 -1.27
N TYR A 183 8.18 0.36 -2.40
CA TYR A 183 8.87 0.68 -3.66
C TYR A 183 8.06 1.60 -4.58
N THR A 184 6.75 1.75 -4.36
CA THR A 184 5.84 2.28 -5.38
C THR A 184 5.10 3.53 -4.91
N THR A 185 4.37 3.47 -3.80
CA THR A 185 3.38 4.49 -3.40
C THR A 185 4.00 5.87 -3.17
N TYR A 186 5.17 5.94 -2.54
CA TYR A 186 5.84 7.23 -2.30
C TYR A 186 6.15 7.98 -3.61
N LYS A 187 6.48 7.28 -4.70
CA LYS A 187 6.76 7.90 -6.00
C LYS A 187 5.54 8.66 -6.51
N ILE A 188 4.36 8.08 -6.34
CA ILE A 188 3.09 8.69 -6.73
C ILE A 188 2.84 9.94 -5.89
N LEU A 189 2.94 9.84 -4.56
CA LEU A 189 2.70 10.97 -3.65
C LEU A 189 3.63 12.16 -3.98
N PHE A 190 4.93 11.91 -4.08
CA PHE A 190 5.92 12.97 -4.33
C PHE A 190 5.86 13.55 -5.75
N HIS A 191 5.32 12.80 -6.72
CA HIS A 191 5.08 13.32 -8.06
C HIS A 191 3.96 14.37 -8.07
N HIS A 192 2.88 14.14 -7.31
CA HIS A 192 1.69 15.00 -7.30
C HIS A 192 1.72 16.10 -6.26
N LYS A 193 2.58 15.99 -5.24
CA LYS A 193 2.79 16.95 -4.14
C LYS A 193 1.58 17.18 -3.24
N ASP A 194 0.44 17.56 -3.81
CA ASP A 194 -0.79 17.84 -3.07
C ASP A 194 -1.70 16.61 -3.06
N ILE A 195 -2.17 16.23 -1.88
CA ILE A 195 -3.05 15.09 -1.65
C ILE A 195 -4.23 15.52 -0.78
N ALA A 196 -5.41 14.98 -1.04
CA ALA A 196 -6.57 15.15 -0.17
C ALA A 196 -6.55 14.06 0.91
N VAL A 197 -6.65 14.42 2.17
CA VAL A 197 -6.60 13.47 3.29
C VAL A 197 -7.80 13.66 4.19
N THR A 198 -8.51 12.57 4.47
CA THR A 198 -9.55 12.50 5.50
C THR A 198 -9.09 11.61 6.65
N ASP A 199 -9.43 11.96 7.88
CA ASP A 199 -9.19 11.15 9.08
C ASP A 199 -10.31 10.12 9.35
N LEU A 200 -11.34 10.08 8.50
CA LEU A 200 -12.42 9.11 8.59
C LEU A 200 -11.87 7.68 8.38
N PRO A 201 -12.17 6.72 9.28
CA PRO A 201 -11.66 5.35 9.20
C PRO A 201 -12.47 4.51 8.20
N LEU A 202 -12.28 4.80 6.90
CA LEU A 202 -13.07 4.19 5.82
C LEU A 202 -12.55 2.84 5.35
N TYR A 203 -11.35 2.44 5.79
CA TYR A 203 -10.72 1.16 5.48
C TYR A 203 -10.56 0.33 6.75
N VAL A 204 -10.95 -0.93 6.74
CA VAL A 204 -10.81 -1.83 7.89
C VAL A 204 -9.76 -2.88 7.61
N TYR A 205 -8.63 -2.75 8.28
CA TYR A 205 -7.53 -3.71 8.23
C TYR A 205 -7.80 -4.88 9.16
N TYR A 206 -7.91 -6.07 8.59
CA TYR A 206 -8.10 -7.30 9.36
C TYR A 206 -6.78 -7.82 9.92
N SER A 207 -6.72 -8.04 11.22
CA SER A 207 -5.54 -8.65 11.85
C SER A 207 -5.50 -10.16 11.58
N ASN A 208 -5.13 -10.53 10.34
CA ASN A 208 -5.07 -11.92 9.90
C ASN A 208 -3.84 -12.63 10.48
N PRO A 209 -4.01 -13.69 11.31
CA PRO A 209 -2.88 -14.46 11.85
C PRO A 209 -2.04 -15.17 10.80
N GLN A 210 -2.59 -15.41 9.60
CA GLN A 210 -1.94 -16.08 8.48
C GLN A 210 -1.38 -15.10 7.42
N SER A 211 -1.39 -13.79 7.73
CA SER A 211 -0.88 -12.74 6.84
C SER A 211 0.57 -13.01 6.42
N ILE A 212 0.91 -12.57 5.20
CA ILE A 212 2.28 -12.60 4.67
C ILE A 212 3.25 -11.86 5.61
N THR A 213 2.77 -10.82 6.29
CA THR A 213 3.58 -10.02 7.23
C THR A 213 3.86 -10.76 8.54
N THR A 214 2.97 -11.64 8.97
CA THR A 214 3.13 -12.47 10.19
C THR A 214 3.86 -13.79 9.91
N SER A 215 3.93 -14.24 8.66
CA SER A 215 4.66 -15.43 8.28
C SER A 215 6.16 -15.28 8.57
N GLY A 216 6.72 -16.15 9.43
CA GLY A 216 8.03 -16.05 10.08
C GLY A 216 9.29 -16.03 9.20
N ASN A 217 9.20 -15.73 7.90
CA ASN A 217 10.39 -15.57 7.05
C ASN A 217 10.98 -14.17 7.24
N LYS A 218 11.83 -14.05 8.26
CA LYS A 218 12.54 -12.81 8.60
C LYS A 218 13.41 -12.24 7.48
N LEU A 219 13.81 -13.06 6.49
CA LEU A 219 14.64 -12.62 5.35
C LEU A 219 13.87 -11.70 4.38
N LYS A 220 12.54 -11.77 4.36
CA LYS A 220 11.70 -10.84 3.60
C LYS A 220 11.93 -9.37 3.99
N TRP A 221 12.34 -9.12 5.23
CA TRP A 221 12.74 -7.80 5.72
C TRP A 221 13.89 -7.14 4.95
N LEU A 222 14.77 -7.93 4.34
CA LEU A 222 15.84 -7.40 3.47
C LEU A 222 15.28 -6.65 2.26
N HIS A 223 14.07 -7.02 1.80
CA HIS A 223 13.39 -6.29 0.74
C HIS A 223 12.97 -4.89 1.21
N ALA A 224 12.45 -4.73 2.43
CA ALA A 224 12.13 -3.42 3.00
C ALA A 224 13.38 -2.52 3.08
N LEU A 225 14.52 -3.06 3.53
CA LEU A 225 15.78 -2.30 3.55
C LEU A 225 16.21 -1.84 2.15
N SER A 226 16.01 -2.68 1.13
CA SER A 226 16.31 -2.29 -0.26
C SER A 226 15.35 -1.22 -0.76
N ALA A 227 14.06 -1.28 -0.38
CA ALA A 227 13.09 -0.22 -0.67
C ALA A 227 13.52 1.10 -0.01
N PHE A 228 13.98 1.07 1.23
CA PHE A 228 14.44 2.26 1.93
C PHE A 228 15.69 2.89 1.29
N GLU A 229 16.60 2.07 0.76
CA GLU A 229 17.76 2.55 -0.01
C GLU A 229 17.31 3.26 -1.28
N GLU A 230 16.33 2.70 -2.01
CA GLU A 230 15.75 3.31 -3.22
C GLU A 230 15.03 4.63 -2.88
N GLN A 231 14.27 4.67 -1.78
CA GLN A 231 13.62 5.89 -1.29
C GLN A 231 14.64 6.97 -0.93
N LEU A 232 15.74 6.61 -0.25
CA LEU A 232 16.80 7.57 0.09
C LEU A 232 17.43 8.19 -1.15
N ASP A 233 17.71 7.40 -2.19
CA ASP A 233 18.22 7.89 -3.46
C ASP A 233 17.20 8.78 -4.18
N PHE A 234 15.93 8.43 -4.15
CA PHE A 234 14.85 9.23 -4.70
C PHE A 234 14.72 10.58 -3.97
N PHE A 235 14.62 10.59 -2.65
CA PHE A 235 14.47 11.82 -1.86
C PHE A 235 15.68 12.75 -2.01
N LYS A 236 16.87 12.18 -2.15
CA LYS A 236 18.08 12.96 -2.42
C LYS A 236 18.03 13.64 -3.81
N ARG A 237 17.58 12.91 -4.83
CA ARG A 237 17.48 13.44 -6.21
C ARG A 237 16.39 14.48 -6.35
N THR A 238 15.27 14.31 -5.66
CA THR A 238 14.11 15.24 -5.69
C THR A 238 14.24 16.37 -4.67
N ASN A 239 15.33 16.43 -3.90
CA ASN A 239 15.58 17.42 -2.84
C ASN A 239 14.50 17.41 -1.73
N ALA A 240 13.86 16.26 -1.47
CA ALA A 240 12.90 16.06 -0.40
C ALA A 240 13.64 15.86 0.95
N GLN A 241 14.03 16.94 1.57
CA GLN A 241 14.96 16.92 2.72
C GLN A 241 14.34 16.36 4.01
N LYS A 242 13.07 16.63 4.27
CA LYS A 242 12.36 16.11 5.46
C LYS A 242 12.21 14.59 5.34
N ALA A 243 11.73 14.10 4.20
CA ALA A 243 11.56 12.68 3.90
C ALA A 243 12.91 11.94 3.92
N TYR A 244 13.97 12.54 3.36
CA TYR A 244 15.31 11.98 3.43
C TYR A 244 15.80 11.83 4.87
N SER A 245 15.63 12.88 5.69
CA SER A 245 16.04 12.87 7.10
C SER A 245 15.27 11.85 7.92
N TYR A 246 13.96 11.76 7.70
CA TYR A 246 13.09 10.77 8.31
C TYR A 246 13.49 9.34 7.92
N ARG A 247 13.65 9.07 6.62
CA ARG A 247 13.95 7.72 6.11
C ARG A 247 15.34 7.24 6.52
N ILE A 248 16.35 8.10 6.54
CA ILE A 248 17.68 7.68 6.96
C ILE A 248 17.75 7.36 8.46
N ALA A 249 16.96 8.03 9.29
CA ALA A 249 16.85 7.70 10.70
C ALA A 249 16.22 6.31 10.89
N ASN A 250 15.09 6.03 10.22
CA ASN A 250 14.42 4.74 10.27
C ASN A 250 15.28 3.62 9.68
N TYR A 251 15.91 3.84 8.53
CA TYR A 251 16.81 2.87 7.91
C TYR A 251 17.93 2.46 8.87
N TYR A 252 18.47 3.42 9.63
CA TYR A 252 19.50 3.10 10.61
C TYR A 252 18.98 2.30 11.79
N ILE A 253 17.80 2.64 12.31
CA ILE A 253 17.16 1.90 13.39
C ILE A 253 16.97 0.44 12.95
N GLU A 254 16.44 0.21 11.76
CA GLU A 254 16.24 -1.11 11.22
C GLU A 254 17.54 -1.89 11.01
N LEU A 255 18.59 -1.27 10.49
CA LEU A 255 19.90 -1.89 10.36
C LEU A 255 20.51 -2.33 11.71
N VAL A 256 20.15 -1.67 12.81
CA VAL A 256 20.63 -2.00 14.15
C VAL A 256 19.77 -3.03 14.85
N LEU A 257 18.44 -2.89 14.76
CA LEU A 257 17.50 -3.72 15.50
C LEU A 257 17.25 -5.08 14.81
N PHE A 258 17.10 -5.07 13.49
CA PHE A 258 16.77 -6.27 12.74
C PHE A 258 17.74 -7.46 12.97
N PRO A 259 19.08 -7.28 12.95
CA PRO A 259 19.98 -8.41 13.19
C PRO A 259 19.85 -9.07 14.56
N LYS A 260 19.29 -8.37 15.55
CA LYS A 260 19.04 -8.95 16.88
C LYS A 260 17.89 -9.94 16.89
N GLN A 261 17.04 -9.89 15.86
CA GLN A 261 15.88 -10.78 15.68
C GLN A 261 16.22 -12.04 14.88
N LEU A 262 17.39 -12.07 14.21
CA LEU A 262 17.83 -13.22 13.40
C LEU A 262 18.62 -14.20 14.24
N SER A 263 18.25 -15.47 14.17
CA SER A 263 18.97 -16.57 14.85
C SER A 263 20.28 -16.96 14.16
N PHE A 264 20.47 -16.60 12.89
CA PHE A 264 21.64 -16.92 12.08
C PHE A 264 22.03 -18.42 12.06
N SER A 265 21.05 -19.28 12.17
CA SER A 265 21.23 -20.74 12.29
C SER A 265 21.46 -21.44 10.95
N ASN A 266 20.90 -20.91 9.87
CA ASN A 266 21.00 -21.52 8.54
C ASN A 266 21.91 -20.70 7.58
N PRO A 267 22.28 -21.26 6.40
CA PRO A 267 23.15 -20.57 5.44
C PRO A 267 22.63 -19.24 4.94
N GLU A 268 21.30 -19.14 4.67
CA GLU A 268 20.65 -17.91 4.19
C GLU A 268 20.71 -16.79 5.21
N GLU A 269 20.45 -17.11 6.49
CA GLU A 269 20.55 -16.15 7.59
C GLU A 269 22.00 -15.67 7.80
N ARG A 270 23.01 -16.54 7.60
CA ARG A 270 24.42 -16.15 7.66
C ARG A 270 24.79 -15.19 6.53
N ASP A 271 24.28 -15.39 5.32
CA ASP A 271 24.49 -14.47 4.20
C ASP A 271 23.76 -13.14 4.43
N ALA A 272 22.53 -13.16 4.96
CA ALA A 272 21.81 -11.97 5.42
C ALA A 272 22.63 -11.19 6.45
N LYS A 273 23.25 -11.86 7.41
CA LYS A 273 24.15 -11.22 8.40
C LYS A 273 25.32 -10.51 7.74
N ARG A 274 25.94 -11.11 6.74
CA ARG A 274 27.05 -10.51 5.96
C ARG A 274 26.57 -9.26 5.21
N THR A 275 25.44 -9.36 4.54
CA THR A 275 24.80 -8.25 3.82
C THR A 275 24.51 -7.07 4.74
N LEU A 276 23.92 -7.31 5.92
CA LEU A 276 23.64 -6.29 6.92
C LEU A 276 24.92 -5.66 7.47
N ALA A 277 25.98 -6.45 7.72
CA ALA A 277 27.25 -5.93 8.16
C ALA A 277 27.89 -5.00 7.13
N ASN A 278 27.80 -5.31 5.83
CA ASN A 278 28.30 -4.47 4.75
C ASN A 278 27.49 -3.17 4.63
N ARG A 279 26.16 -3.23 4.71
CA ARG A 279 25.28 -2.05 4.74
C ARG A 279 25.58 -1.13 5.94
N ARG A 280 25.81 -1.70 7.12
CA ARG A 280 26.25 -0.94 8.30
C ARG A 280 27.58 -0.22 8.09
N LYS A 281 28.58 -0.88 7.51
CA LYS A 281 29.87 -0.26 7.20
C LYS A 281 29.71 0.88 6.20
N ALA A 282 28.90 0.71 5.17
CA ALA A 282 28.57 1.76 4.20
C ALA A 282 27.88 2.97 4.88
N CYS A 283 26.88 2.71 5.73
CA CYS A 283 26.17 3.74 6.48
C CYS A 283 27.06 4.43 7.54
N SER A 284 28.01 3.73 8.17
CA SER A 284 28.92 4.29 9.19
C SER A 284 29.92 5.29 8.59
N ARG A 285 30.24 5.22 7.31
CA ARG A 285 31.01 6.24 6.60
C ARG A 285 30.23 7.58 6.48
N CYS A 286 28.92 7.57 6.67
CA CYS A 286 28.10 8.78 6.81
C CYS A 286 28.14 9.39 8.23
N LYS A 287 28.81 8.77 9.21
CA LYS A 287 28.85 9.23 10.63
C LYS A 287 29.46 10.62 10.82
N THR A 288 30.37 11.04 9.98
CA THR A 288 31.01 12.36 10.04
C THR A 288 30.06 13.50 9.73
N ARG A 289 28.98 13.26 8.97
CA ARG A 289 27.91 14.25 8.72
C ARG A 289 26.82 14.25 9.80
N ARG A 290 26.73 13.21 10.62
CA ARG A 290 25.66 12.98 11.61
C ARG A 290 25.66 13.92 12.81
N LYS A 291 26.81 14.30 13.34
CA LYS A 291 26.87 15.23 14.47
C LYS A 291 26.18 16.57 14.18
N ARG A 292 25.96 16.91 12.91
CA ARG A 292 25.21 18.11 12.49
C ARG A 292 23.69 17.91 12.36
N CYS A 293 23.21 16.72 11.98
CA CYS A 293 21.75 16.47 11.81
C CYS A 293 21.04 16.27 13.15
N PHE A 294 21.60 15.47 14.06
CA PHE A 294 20.96 15.21 15.37
C PHE A 294 20.89 16.46 16.29
N ARG A 295 21.80 17.43 16.13
CA ARG A 295 21.71 18.72 16.86
C ARG A 295 20.61 19.64 16.36
N LYS A 296 20.06 19.42 15.14
CA LYS A 296 18.97 20.24 14.59
C LYS A 296 17.57 19.69 14.90
N ILE A 297 17.44 18.39 15.17
CA ILE A 297 16.16 17.74 15.50
C ILE A 297 15.79 17.89 16.99
N GLY A 298 16.79 18.20 17.84
CA GLY A 298 16.61 18.35 19.29
C GLY A 298 16.11 19.72 19.76
N HIS A 299 15.62 20.60 18.88
CA HIS A 299 15.15 21.96 19.23
C HIS A 299 13.75 22.26 18.64
N CYS A 300 12.90 21.27 18.51
CA CYS A 300 11.45 21.48 18.37
C CYS A 300 10.77 20.67 19.47
N SER A 301 10.69 21.30 20.65
CA SER A 301 9.75 20.94 21.72
C SER A 301 8.54 21.86 21.58
#